data_15d623315efc6d3bbd7554bd4956de02
#
_entry.id   15d623315efc6d3bbd7554bd4956de02
#
_cell.length_a   1.000
_cell.length_b   1.000
_cell.length_c   1.000
_cell.angle_alpha   90.00
_cell.angle_beta   90.00
_cell.angle_gamma   90.00
#
_symmetry.space_group_name_H-M   'P 1'
#
loop_
_entity.id
_entity.type
_entity.pdbx_description
1 polymer ?
#
loop_
_entity_poly.entity_id
_entity_poly.type
_entity_poly.pdbx_seq_one_letter_code
_entity_poly.pdbx_strand_id
1 'polypeptide(L)'
;MSTNKSFSSETSERYSRALFEVANETNELDKIENDVRNFQSLFNSSSEIKNFIQNPTQSKNTQNNVINLLSENLGFSKNLKNFFLLLIEKRRIFFVKKISESFLRLCS
;
A
#
# COMPACT_ATOMS: atom_id res chain seq x y z
N MET A 1 -2.00 5.67 29.70
CA MET A 1 -2.02 5.54 29.10
C MET A 1 -1.89 5.97 28.16
N SER A 2 -1.50 6.12 27.91
CA SER A 2 -1.52 6.66 27.02
C SER A 2 -1.60 6.08 25.93
N THR A 3 -2.03 6.15 25.27
CA THR A 3 -2.27 5.65 24.10
C THR A 3 -1.81 6.50 23.07
N ASN A 4 -0.62 6.90 23.09
CA ASN A 4 -0.04 7.68 22.03
C ASN A 4 0.21 6.76 20.87
N LYS A 5 -0.50 7.00 19.78
CA LYS A 5 -0.22 6.32 18.53
C LYS A 5 1.09 6.85 17.99
N SER A 6 1.89 5.95 17.43
CA SER A 6 3.11 6.37 16.78
C SER A 6 2.79 7.13 15.50
N PHE A 7 3.74 7.90 15.01
CA PHE A 7 3.60 8.58 13.72
C PHE A 7 3.24 7.61 12.60
N SER A 8 3.89 6.43 12.57
CA SER A 8 3.61 5.46 11.53
C SER A 8 2.19 4.91 11.60
N SER A 9 1.64 4.73 12.82
CA SER A 9 0.28 4.23 12.98
C SER A 9 -0.75 5.27 12.52
N GLU A 10 -0.56 6.52 12.91
CA GLU A 10 -1.47 7.59 12.50
C GLU A 10 -1.42 7.80 10.99
N THR A 11 -0.21 7.81 10.43
CA THR A 11 -0.02 7.96 9.00
C THR A 11 -0.68 6.82 8.24
N SER A 12 -0.48 5.57 8.72
CA SER A 12 -1.04 4.40 8.08
C SER A 12 -2.57 4.42 8.09
N GLU A 13 -3.15 4.84 9.21
CA GLU A 13 -4.62 4.94 9.29
C GLU A 13 -5.17 5.99 8.34
N ARG A 14 -4.49 7.13 8.25
CA ARG A 14 -4.94 8.19 7.35
C ARG A 14 -4.92 7.75 5.88
N TYR A 15 -3.82 7.11 5.47
CA TYR A 15 -3.71 6.62 4.09
C TYR A 15 -4.67 5.48 3.81
N SER A 16 -4.86 4.57 4.77
CA SER A 16 -5.79 3.46 4.56
C SER A 16 -7.23 3.95 4.41
N ARG A 17 -7.62 4.97 5.15
CA ARG A 17 -8.95 5.57 4.99
C ARG A 17 -9.10 6.22 3.62
N ALA A 18 -8.05 6.92 3.17
CA ALA A 18 -8.09 7.54 1.85
C ALA A 18 -8.28 6.49 0.76
N LEU A 19 -7.58 5.37 0.85
CA LEU A 19 -7.74 4.28 -0.11
C LEU A 19 -9.14 3.70 -0.05
N PHE A 20 -9.65 3.50 1.16
CA PHE A 20 -10.99 2.95 1.36
C PHE A 20 -12.04 3.86 0.71
N GLU A 21 -11.90 5.18 0.89
CA GLU A 21 -12.82 6.13 0.28
C GLU A 21 -12.77 6.09 -1.24
N VAL A 22 -11.57 6.05 -1.81
CA VAL A 22 -11.42 5.95 -3.27
C VAL A 22 -12.04 4.65 -3.78
N ALA A 23 -11.81 3.55 -3.07
CA ALA A 23 -12.36 2.25 -3.49
C ALA A 23 -13.89 2.28 -3.49
N ASN A 24 -14.50 2.91 -2.50
CA ASN A 24 -15.95 3.04 -2.44
C ASN A 24 -16.48 3.97 -3.52
N GLU A 25 -15.84 5.12 -3.69
CA GLU A 25 -16.30 6.11 -4.66
C GLU A 25 -16.23 5.61 -6.10
N THR A 26 -15.28 4.74 -6.38
CA THR A 26 -15.11 4.21 -7.73
C THR A 26 -15.78 2.85 -7.91
N ASN A 27 -16.48 2.36 -6.89
CA ASN A 27 -17.14 1.04 -6.92
C ASN A 27 -16.13 -0.08 -7.16
N GLU A 28 -14.93 0.07 -6.61
CA GLU A 28 -13.87 -0.92 -6.78
C GLU A 28 -13.46 -1.58 -5.47
N LEU A 29 -14.30 -1.50 -4.44
CA LEU A 29 -13.90 -1.99 -3.12
C LEU A 29 -13.49 -3.46 -3.17
N ASP A 30 -14.29 -4.30 -3.82
CA ASP A 30 -13.98 -5.73 -3.91
C ASP A 30 -12.68 -5.97 -4.69
N LYS A 31 -12.52 -5.25 -5.79
CA LYS A 31 -11.33 -5.39 -6.63
C LYS A 31 -10.08 -4.97 -5.85
N ILE A 32 -10.15 -3.80 -5.22
CA ILE A 32 -8.98 -3.27 -4.52
C ILE A 32 -8.67 -4.10 -3.28
N GLU A 33 -9.69 -4.59 -2.58
CA GLU A 33 -9.48 -5.48 -1.44
C GLU A 33 -8.73 -6.74 -1.89
N ASN A 34 -9.18 -7.35 -2.98
CA ASN A 34 -8.52 -8.54 -3.51
C ASN A 34 -7.07 -8.24 -3.93
N ASP A 35 -6.86 -7.10 -4.58
CA ASP A 35 -5.52 -6.69 -5.01
C ASP A 35 -4.59 -6.48 -3.81
N VAL A 36 -5.10 -5.87 -2.75
CA VAL A 36 -4.30 -5.64 -1.54
C VAL A 36 -3.94 -6.97 -0.88
N ARG A 37 -4.88 -7.93 -0.85
CA ARG A 37 -4.57 -9.26 -0.32
C ARG A 37 -3.48 -9.95 -1.14
N ASN A 38 -3.56 -9.83 -2.46
CA ASN A 38 -2.54 -10.39 -3.34
C ASN A 38 -1.18 -9.73 -3.10
N PHE A 39 -1.19 -8.41 -2.93
CA PHE A 39 0.04 -7.68 -2.62
C PHE A 39 0.63 -8.16 -1.29
N GLN A 40 -0.20 -8.33 -0.27
CA GLN A 40 0.28 -8.79 1.03
C GLN A 40 0.88 -10.19 0.94
N SER A 41 0.25 -11.07 0.17
CA SER A 41 0.79 -12.41 -0.02
C SER A 41 2.18 -12.36 -0.64
N LEU A 42 2.34 -11.54 -1.66
CA LEU A 42 3.65 -11.38 -2.28
C LEU A 42 4.66 -10.76 -1.33
N PHE A 43 4.26 -9.71 -0.64
CA PHE A 43 5.12 -9.01 0.32
C PHE A 43 5.62 -9.97 1.41
N ASN A 44 4.72 -10.82 1.90
CA ASN A 44 5.07 -11.75 2.99
C ASN A 44 5.87 -12.95 2.49
N SER A 45 5.72 -13.34 1.22
CA SER A 45 6.39 -14.52 0.70
C SER A 45 7.71 -14.23 0.01
N SER A 46 7.98 -12.97 -0.33
CA SER A 46 9.20 -12.60 -1.03
C SER A 46 10.02 -11.65 -0.16
N SER A 47 11.11 -12.17 0.38
CA SER A 47 11.99 -11.31 1.18
C SER A 47 12.65 -10.23 0.33
N GLU A 48 12.84 -10.49 -0.97
CA GLU A 48 13.41 -9.50 -1.88
C GLU A 48 12.50 -8.30 -2.04
N ILE A 49 11.20 -8.55 -2.29
CA ILE A 49 10.21 -7.48 -2.43
C ILE A 49 10.08 -6.72 -1.11
N LYS A 50 9.98 -7.45 0.00
CA LYS A 50 9.85 -6.83 1.31
C LYS A 50 11.03 -5.91 1.60
N ASN A 51 12.25 -6.43 1.42
CA ASN A 51 13.45 -5.65 1.70
C ASN A 51 13.56 -4.43 0.79
N PHE A 52 13.21 -4.61 -0.50
CA PHE A 52 13.26 -3.51 -1.44
C PHE A 52 12.32 -2.38 -1.02
N ILE A 53 11.07 -2.72 -0.71
CA ILE A 53 10.06 -1.72 -0.38
C ILE A 53 10.39 -1.02 0.94
N GLN A 54 10.97 -1.75 1.89
CA GLN A 54 11.29 -1.20 3.20
C GLN A 54 12.64 -0.48 3.24
N ASN A 55 13.37 -0.47 2.12
CA ASN A 55 14.67 0.19 2.06
C ASN A 55 14.50 1.68 1.75
N PRO A 56 14.76 2.57 2.73
CA PRO A 56 14.52 4.01 2.53
C PRO A 56 15.54 4.66 1.60
N THR A 57 16.62 3.95 1.22
CA THR A 57 17.64 4.52 0.35
C THR A 57 17.34 4.32 -1.13
N GLN A 58 16.31 3.54 -1.48
CA GLN A 58 15.93 3.37 -2.88
C GLN A 58 15.39 4.67 -3.45
N SER A 59 15.74 4.95 -4.70
CA SER A 59 15.24 6.17 -5.36
C SER A 59 13.76 6.02 -5.69
N LYS A 60 13.07 7.15 -5.78
CA LYS A 60 11.66 7.15 -6.19
C LYS A 60 11.49 6.51 -7.57
N ASN A 61 12.40 6.80 -8.47
CA ASN A 61 12.34 6.27 -9.83
C ASN A 61 12.39 4.74 -9.84
N THR A 62 13.31 4.18 -9.07
CA THR A 62 13.43 2.74 -8.97
C THR A 62 12.19 2.12 -8.32
N GLN A 63 11.69 2.76 -7.26
CA GLN A 63 10.47 2.30 -6.59
C GLN A 63 9.27 2.36 -7.53
N ASN A 64 9.13 3.44 -8.30
CA ASN A 64 8.05 3.57 -9.28
C ASN A 64 8.10 2.45 -10.30
N ASN A 65 9.30 2.14 -10.81
CA ASN A 65 9.45 1.07 -11.80
C ASN A 65 8.99 -0.28 -11.25
N VAL A 66 9.37 -0.59 -10.02
CA VAL A 66 8.98 -1.86 -9.41
C VAL A 66 7.47 -1.92 -9.20
N ILE A 67 6.86 -0.84 -8.72
CA ILE A 67 5.42 -0.81 -8.49
C ILE A 67 4.66 -0.92 -9.82
N ASN A 68 5.16 -0.28 -10.88
CA ASN A 68 4.53 -0.42 -12.19
C ASN A 68 4.58 -1.87 -12.67
N LEU A 69 5.72 -2.54 -12.51
CA LEU A 69 5.85 -3.95 -12.91
C LEU A 69 4.93 -4.85 -12.10
N LEU A 70 4.88 -4.65 -10.79
CA LEU A 70 3.99 -5.44 -9.94
C LEU A 70 2.54 -5.24 -10.32
N SER A 71 2.16 -3.99 -10.58
CA SER A 71 0.78 -3.67 -10.95
C SER A 71 0.38 -4.35 -12.25
N GLU A 72 1.28 -4.37 -13.24
CA GLU A 72 1.01 -5.06 -14.49
C GLU A 72 0.91 -6.56 -14.30
N ASN A 73 1.86 -7.14 -13.58
CA ASN A 73 1.92 -8.59 -13.43
C ASN A 73 0.76 -9.14 -12.60
N LEU A 74 0.33 -8.40 -11.60
CA LEU A 74 -0.74 -8.83 -10.72
C LEU A 74 -2.12 -8.28 -11.10
N GLY A 75 -2.16 -7.44 -12.11
CA GLY A 75 -3.43 -6.89 -12.59
C GLY A 75 -4.10 -5.95 -11.62
N PHE A 76 -3.34 -5.13 -10.92
CA PHE A 76 -3.90 -4.20 -9.94
C PHE A 76 -4.80 -3.17 -10.59
N SER A 77 -5.83 -2.76 -9.87
CA SER A 77 -6.64 -1.61 -10.23
C SER A 77 -5.73 -0.39 -10.46
N LYS A 78 -6.08 0.43 -11.43
CA LYS A 78 -5.34 1.66 -11.71
C LYS A 78 -5.34 2.57 -10.48
N ASN A 79 -6.44 2.62 -9.75
CA ASN A 79 -6.53 3.43 -8.55
C ASN A 79 -5.58 2.93 -7.47
N LEU A 80 -5.43 1.62 -7.33
CA LEU A 80 -4.48 1.08 -6.36
C LEU A 80 -3.04 1.37 -6.79
N LYS A 81 -2.74 1.19 -8.08
CA LYS A 81 -1.41 1.52 -8.59
C LYS A 81 -1.08 2.98 -8.30
N ASN A 82 -2.01 3.87 -8.61
CA ASN A 82 -1.80 5.30 -8.38
C ASN A 82 -1.61 5.60 -6.89
N PHE A 83 -2.32 4.87 -6.04
CA PHE A 83 -2.16 5.03 -4.59
C PHE A 83 -0.74 4.66 -4.15
N PHE A 84 -0.21 3.53 -4.66
CA PHE A 84 1.17 3.14 -4.34
C PHE A 84 2.17 4.17 -4.85
N LEU A 85 1.94 4.70 -6.06
CA LEU A 85 2.82 5.73 -6.60
C LEU A 85 2.77 7.00 -5.75
N LEU A 86 1.61 7.34 -5.22
CA LEU A 86 1.49 8.46 -4.29
C LEU A 86 2.30 8.21 -3.02
N LEU A 87 2.25 7.00 -2.47
CA LEU A 87 3.05 6.67 -1.30
C LEU A 87 4.53 6.84 -1.56
N ILE A 88 4.98 6.46 -2.76
CA ILE A 88 6.37 6.64 -3.14
C ILE A 88 6.71 8.12 -3.21
N GLU A 89 5.84 8.90 -3.84
CA GLU A 89 6.08 10.34 -3.99
C GLU A 89 6.20 11.04 -2.63
N LYS A 90 5.39 10.61 -1.66
CA LYS A 90 5.39 11.18 -0.32
C LYS A 90 6.41 10.53 0.61
N ARG A 91 7.20 9.59 0.11
CA ARG A 91 8.16 8.83 0.91
C ARG A 91 7.48 8.09 2.06
N ARG A 92 6.33 7.47 1.76
CA ARG A 92 5.55 6.70 2.73
C ARG A 92 5.41 5.23 2.34
N ILE A 93 6.06 4.81 1.24
CA ILE A 93 5.86 3.43 0.75
C ILE A 93 6.33 2.39 1.78
N PHE A 94 7.30 2.70 2.60
CA PHE A 94 7.76 1.72 3.58
C PHE A 94 6.74 1.49 4.71
N PHE A 95 5.68 2.29 4.78
CA PHE A 95 4.56 2.02 5.69
C PHE A 95 3.52 1.10 5.07
N VAL A 96 3.74 0.62 3.84
CA VAL A 96 2.70 -0.07 3.07
C VAL A 96 2.14 -1.30 3.78
N LYS A 97 2.95 -2.00 4.57
CA LYS A 97 2.45 -3.16 5.30
C LYS A 97 1.36 -2.75 6.29
N LYS A 98 1.63 -1.72 7.09
CA LYS A 98 0.64 -1.22 8.06
C LYS A 98 -0.57 -0.64 7.36
N ILE A 99 -0.36 0.08 6.26
CA ILE A 99 -1.45 0.67 5.49
C ILE A 99 -2.35 -0.44 4.96
N SER A 100 -1.76 -1.50 4.41
CA SER A 100 -2.51 -2.63 3.88
C SER A 100 -3.32 -3.32 4.98
N GLU A 101 -2.72 -3.55 6.13
CA GLU A 101 -3.39 -4.18 7.25
C GLU A 101 -4.58 -3.34 7.73
N SER A 102 -4.36 -2.04 7.84
CA SER A 102 -5.41 -1.12 8.27
C SER A 102 -6.55 -1.06 7.26
N PHE A 103 -6.20 -1.02 5.97
CA PHE A 103 -7.19 -1.02 4.90
C PHE A 103 -8.06 -2.27 4.95
N LEU A 104 -7.44 -3.44 5.11
CA LEU A 104 -8.19 -4.69 5.15
C LEU A 104 -9.10 -4.76 6.38
N ARG A 105 -8.69 -4.17 7.50
CA ARG A 105 -9.58 -4.07 8.65
C ARG A 105 -10.82 -3.22 8.35
N LEU A 106 -10.64 -2.15 7.58
CA LEU A 106 -11.78 -1.32 7.17
C LEU A 106 -12.73 -2.08 6.26
N CYS A 107 -12.22 -3.02 5.47
CA CYS A 107 -13.04 -3.82 4.57
C CYS A 107 -13.85 -4.90 5.28
N SER A 108 -13.47 -5.26 6.49
CA SER A 108 -14.11 -6.38 7.22
C SER A 108 -15.44 -6.00 7.81
#